data_e802a61b8514f8cd0c67fd153fc57f47
#
_entry.id   e802a61b8514f8cd0c67fd153fc57f47
#
_cell.length_a   1.000
_cell.length_b   1.000
_cell.length_c   1.000
_cell.angle_alpha   90.00
_cell.angle_beta   90.00
_cell.angle_gamma   90.00
#
_symmetry.space_group_name_H-M   'P 1'
#
loop_
_entity.id
_entity.type
_entity.pdbx_description
1 polymer ?
#
loop_
_entity_poly.entity_id
_entity_poly.type
_entity_poly.pdbx_seq_one_letter_code
_entity_poly.pdbx_strand_id
1 'polypeptide(L)'
;MSTHPAISVSGIHKRYGSFEALNGITLEVAQGSLFGLIGPDGAGKTSLIRILTSLILPDEGNATVLGLDVVRDYKELRKRYGYMPGRFSLYQDLTITENIEFFGTVFGSDMSQAYELIRDIYVQIEPFKDRRAGALSGGMKQKLALCCALIHQPDILFLDEPTTGVDAVSRREFWDMLDRYKAMGLTMFVSTPYMDEASRCDQVAFLKTGSILAVDTPGAMKNYFPKPLWSLKSAHRHDLLLALEGMSGIHSAWPFGESVHVALNEGIRMDDIRMSLKTVADLTIEPIEPGIEDVFMELSR
;
A
#
# COMPACT_ATOMS: atom_id res chain seq x y z
N MET A 1 8.10 -25.01 9.22
CA MET A 1 7.76 -23.75 8.51
C MET A 1 8.85 -23.54 7.46
N SER A 2 8.50 -23.27 6.22
CA SER A 2 9.49 -23.04 5.14
C SER A 2 10.37 -21.84 5.52
N THR A 3 11.69 -22.03 5.46
CA THR A 3 12.67 -20.98 5.78
C THR A 3 12.89 -20.00 4.62
N HIS A 4 12.18 -20.17 3.50
CA HIS A 4 12.34 -19.34 2.31
C HIS A 4 11.26 -18.26 2.24
N PRO A 5 11.61 -17.01 1.86
CA PRO A 5 10.64 -15.95 1.66
C PRO A 5 9.68 -16.29 0.50
N ALA A 6 8.45 -15.76 0.57
CA ALA A 6 7.49 -15.87 -0.54
C ALA A 6 7.91 -14.99 -1.73
N ILE A 7 8.50 -13.83 -1.44
CA ILE A 7 9.08 -12.94 -2.44
C ILE A 7 10.50 -12.61 -2.01
N SER A 8 11.47 -12.68 -2.93
CA SER A 8 12.83 -12.16 -2.75
C SER A 8 13.19 -11.29 -3.95
N VAL A 9 13.63 -10.07 -3.67
CA VAL A 9 14.00 -9.06 -4.67
C VAL A 9 15.41 -8.59 -4.37
N SER A 10 16.28 -8.59 -5.36
CA SER A 10 17.67 -8.21 -5.21
C SER A 10 18.13 -7.28 -6.33
N GLY A 11 18.38 -6.01 -5.99
CA GLY A 11 18.94 -5.00 -6.87
C GLY A 11 18.12 -4.73 -8.14
N ILE A 12 16.80 -4.74 -8.06
CA ILE A 12 15.93 -4.50 -9.22
C ILE A 12 16.02 -3.03 -9.66
N HIS A 13 16.37 -2.83 -10.93
CA HIS A 13 16.29 -1.56 -11.63
C HIS A 13 15.26 -1.62 -12.76
N LYS A 14 14.57 -0.49 -12.99
CA LYS A 14 13.65 -0.32 -14.11
C LYS A 14 13.63 1.11 -14.62
N ARG A 15 13.82 1.26 -15.95
CA ARG A 15 13.78 2.54 -16.63
C ARG A 15 12.71 2.57 -17.72
N TYR A 16 12.11 3.72 -17.91
CA TYR A 16 11.21 4.04 -19.02
C TYR A 16 11.78 5.25 -19.76
N GLY A 17 12.51 5.00 -20.84
CA GLY A 17 13.34 6.03 -21.49
C GLY A 17 14.38 6.59 -20.54
N SER A 18 14.35 7.89 -20.28
CA SER A 18 15.26 8.56 -19.32
C SER A 18 14.78 8.50 -17.87
N PHE A 19 13.55 8.06 -17.61
CA PHE A 19 12.98 8.01 -16.27
C PHE A 19 13.33 6.70 -15.57
N GLU A 20 13.99 6.78 -14.43
CA GLU A 20 14.32 5.63 -13.58
C GLU A 20 13.17 5.40 -12.58
N ALA A 21 12.36 4.39 -12.85
CA ALA A 21 11.18 4.06 -12.05
C ALA A 21 11.51 3.21 -10.82
N LEU A 22 12.57 2.39 -10.89
CA LEU A 22 13.09 1.58 -9.77
C LEU A 22 14.62 1.65 -9.80
N ASN A 23 15.21 1.89 -8.62
CA ASN A 23 16.63 2.10 -8.44
C ASN A 23 17.18 1.17 -7.34
N GLY A 24 17.59 -0.04 -7.72
CA GLY A 24 18.25 -0.99 -6.84
C GLY A 24 17.35 -1.58 -5.75
N ILE A 25 16.07 -1.85 -6.03
CA ILE A 25 15.13 -2.39 -5.05
C ILE A 25 15.59 -3.74 -4.52
N THR A 26 15.69 -3.83 -3.20
CA THR A 26 15.99 -5.07 -2.48
C THR A 26 15.04 -5.22 -1.28
N LEU A 27 14.29 -6.32 -1.22
CA LEU A 27 13.37 -6.64 -0.13
C LEU A 27 13.02 -8.13 -0.11
N GLU A 28 12.52 -8.60 1.01
CA GLU A 28 11.98 -9.94 1.19
C GLU A 28 10.59 -9.87 1.83
N VAL A 29 9.73 -10.83 1.46
CA VAL A 29 8.38 -10.97 2.01
C VAL A 29 8.21 -12.38 2.55
N ALA A 30 7.80 -12.51 3.80
CA ALA A 30 7.56 -13.80 4.44
C ALA A 30 6.29 -14.48 3.88
N GLN A 31 6.28 -15.82 3.89
CA GLN A 31 5.08 -16.59 3.55
C GLN A 31 3.96 -16.35 4.58
N GLY A 32 2.72 -16.25 4.10
CA GLY A 32 1.52 -16.04 4.93
C GLY A 32 1.43 -14.63 5.52
N SER A 33 2.29 -13.69 5.11
CA SER A 33 2.25 -12.30 5.58
C SER A 33 1.48 -11.38 4.62
N LEU A 34 0.97 -10.30 5.17
CA LEU A 34 0.42 -9.16 4.46
C LEU A 34 1.48 -8.05 4.43
N PHE A 35 2.14 -7.89 3.28
CA PHE A 35 3.20 -6.92 3.06
C PHE A 35 2.67 -5.68 2.34
N GLY A 36 2.95 -4.50 2.88
CA GLY A 36 2.56 -3.20 2.32
C GLY A 36 3.70 -2.49 1.62
N LEU A 37 3.54 -2.14 0.35
CA LEU A 37 4.43 -1.23 -0.38
C LEU A 37 3.80 0.17 -0.39
N ILE A 38 4.29 1.04 0.45
CA ILE A 38 3.71 2.36 0.73
C ILE A 38 4.52 3.44 0.01
N GLY A 39 3.84 4.37 -0.63
CA GLY A 39 4.52 5.50 -1.27
C GLY A 39 3.57 6.34 -2.12
N PRO A 40 3.95 7.57 -2.47
CA PRO A 40 3.13 8.46 -3.28
C PRO A 40 2.94 7.95 -4.71
N ASP A 41 2.07 8.62 -5.45
CA ASP A 41 1.91 8.36 -6.87
C ASP A 41 3.22 8.62 -7.61
N GLY A 42 3.55 7.73 -8.56
CA GLY A 42 4.80 7.78 -9.30
C GLY A 42 6.03 7.25 -8.55
N ALA A 43 5.91 6.76 -7.31
CA ALA A 43 7.04 6.22 -6.55
C ALA A 43 7.66 4.95 -7.15
N GLY A 44 6.97 4.24 -8.05
CA GLY A 44 7.44 3.00 -8.67
C GLY A 44 6.67 1.74 -8.24
N LYS A 45 5.65 1.85 -7.37
CA LYS A 45 4.89 0.73 -6.81
C LYS A 45 4.36 -0.23 -7.87
N THR A 46 3.61 0.29 -8.84
CA THR A 46 3.07 -0.50 -9.96
C THR A 46 4.17 -1.14 -10.81
N SER A 47 5.31 -0.47 -11.01
CA SER A 47 6.43 -1.04 -11.77
C SER A 47 7.01 -2.26 -11.07
N LEU A 48 7.19 -2.21 -9.75
CA LEU A 48 7.66 -3.35 -8.97
C LEU A 48 6.65 -4.51 -9.02
N ILE A 49 5.37 -4.26 -8.78
CA ILE A 49 4.32 -5.31 -8.87
C ILE A 49 4.31 -5.95 -10.26
N ARG A 50 4.41 -5.17 -11.34
CA ARG A 50 4.45 -5.72 -12.70
C ARG A 50 5.67 -6.60 -12.98
N ILE A 51 6.81 -6.31 -12.36
CA ILE A 51 7.99 -7.18 -12.44
C ILE A 51 7.72 -8.47 -11.66
N LEU A 52 7.24 -8.39 -10.42
CA LEU A 52 6.94 -9.54 -9.58
C LEU A 52 5.88 -10.46 -10.19
N THR A 53 4.92 -9.90 -10.91
CA THR A 53 3.90 -10.63 -11.67
C THR A 53 4.34 -11.00 -13.09
N SER A 54 5.62 -10.85 -13.42
CA SER A 54 6.18 -11.18 -14.75
C SER A 54 5.48 -10.50 -15.94
N LEU A 55 4.85 -9.35 -15.73
CA LEU A 55 4.20 -8.56 -16.79
C LEU A 55 5.17 -7.67 -17.54
N ILE A 56 6.25 -7.25 -16.87
CA ILE A 56 7.39 -6.54 -17.49
C ILE A 56 8.69 -7.14 -16.98
N LEU A 57 9.76 -6.97 -17.75
CA LEU A 57 11.10 -7.41 -17.37
C LEU A 57 11.81 -6.33 -16.55
N PRO A 58 12.60 -6.68 -15.52
CA PRO A 58 13.58 -5.76 -14.94
C PRO A 58 14.67 -5.45 -15.95
N ASP A 59 15.34 -4.31 -15.80
CA ASP A 59 16.51 -3.97 -16.62
C ASP A 59 17.79 -4.54 -15.99
N GLU A 60 17.84 -4.56 -14.64
CA GLU A 60 18.92 -5.16 -13.84
C GLU A 60 18.35 -5.81 -12.58
N GLY A 61 19.15 -6.66 -11.95
CA GLY A 61 18.76 -7.39 -10.73
C GLY A 61 17.94 -8.62 -11.02
N ASN A 62 17.47 -9.28 -9.96
CA ASN A 62 16.65 -10.47 -10.06
C ASN A 62 15.58 -10.51 -8.96
N ALA A 63 14.50 -11.24 -9.23
CA ALA A 63 13.45 -11.49 -8.25
C ALA A 63 12.90 -12.91 -8.38
N THR A 64 12.50 -13.47 -7.25
CA THR A 64 11.77 -14.74 -7.19
C THR A 64 10.47 -14.55 -6.42
N VAL A 65 9.43 -15.25 -6.84
CA VAL A 65 8.13 -15.34 -6.16
C VAL A 65 7.81 -16.81 -6.00
N LEU A 66 7.53 -17.24 -4.76
CA LEU A 66 7.31 -18.65 -4.41
C LEU A 66 8.47 -19.57 -4.86
N GLY A 67 9.70 -19.04 -4.85
CA GLY A 67 10.90 -19.73 -5.32
C GLY A 67 11.05 -19.79 -6.83
N LEU A 68 10.12 -19.25 -7.62
CA LEU A 68 10.15 -19.19 -9.09
C LEU A 68 10.75 -17.87 -9.55
N ASP A 69 11.69 -17.92 -10.51
CA ASP A 69 12.28 -16.74 -11.12
C ASP A 69 11.26 -16.02 -11.99
N VAL A 70 11.06 -14.72 -11.76
CA VAL A 70 10.00 -13.93 -12.43
C VAL A 70 10.21 -13.80 -13.95
N VAL A 71 11.42 -14.06 -14.45
CA VAL A 71 11.77 -13.99 -15.88
C VAL A 71 11.74 -15.37 -16.53
N ARG A 72 12.37 -16.37 -15.90
CA ARG A 72 12.57 -17.70 -16.46
C ARG A 72 11.32 -18.58 -16.29
N ASP A 73 10.69 -18.52 -15.11
CA ASP A 73 9.61 -19.42 -14.72
C ASP A 73 8.22 -18.76 -14.86
N TYR A 74 8.11 -17.68 -15.64
CA TYR A 74 6.91 -16.84 -15.73
C TYR A 74 5.62 -17.61 -16.06
N LYS A 75 5.71 -18.71 -16.84
CA LYS A 75 4.53 -19.52 -17.22
C LYS A 75 3.96 -20.28 -16.03
N GLU A 76 4.82 -20.80 -15.16
CA GLU A 76 4.41 -21.50 -13.95
C GLU A 76 3.97 -20.51 -12.88
N LEU A 77 4.73 -19.43 -12.72
CA LEU A 77 4.42 -18.37 -11.77
C LEU A 77 3.01 -17.79 -12.00
N ARG A 78 2.64 -17.52 -13.27
CA ARG A 78 1.32 -16.93 -13.60
C ARG A 78 0.12 -17.79 -13.25
N LYS A 79 0.30 -19.07 -12.98
CA LYS A 79 -0.76 -19.97 -12.51
C LYS A 79 -0.95 -19.92 -11.00
N ARG A 80 0.03 -19.38 -10.27
CA ARG A 80 0.12 -19.47 -8.82
C ARG A 80 -0.18 -18.15 -8.09
N TYR A 81 -0.31 -17.04 -8.80
CA TYR A 81 -0.69 -15.77 -8.18
C TYR A 81 -2.02 -15.24 -8.65
N GLY A 82 -2.75 -14.55 -7.77
CA GLY A 82 -3.83 -13.63 -8.13
C GLY A 82 -3.30 -12.21 -8.29
N TYR A 83 -3.83 -11.47 -9.25
CA TYR A 83 -3.43 -10.07 -9.47
C TYR A 83 -4.65 -9.18 -9.66
N MET A 84 -4.71 -8.13 -8.85
CA MET A 84 -5.69 -7.06 -8.94
C MET A 84 -4.97 -5.76 -9.29
N PRO A 85 -5.04 -5.28 -10.55
CA PRO A 85 -4.40 -4.04 -10.97
C PRO A 85 -5.15 -2.82 -10.43
N GLY A 86 -4.45 -1.69 -10.25
CA GLY A 86 -4.99 -0.45 -9.70
C GLY A 86 -6.08 0.22 -10.56
N ARG A 87 -6.13 -0.12 -11.84
CA ARG A 87 -7.25 0.27 -12.71
C ARG A 87 -8.19 -0.92 -12.87
N PHE A 88 -9.48 -0.68 -12.73
CA PHE A 88 -10.51 -1.69 -12.97
C PHE A 88 -10.34 -2.30 -14.37
N SER A 89 -9.93 -3.56 -14.41
CA SER A 89 -9.51 -4.28 -15.63
C SER A 89 -10.49 -5.38 -16.06
N LEU A 90 -11.61 -5.54 -15.34
CA LEU A 90 -12.63 -6.52 -15.69
C LEU A 90 -13.49 -6.05 -16.86
N TYR A 91 -14.16 -6.99 -17.51
CA TYR A 91 -15.03 -6.71 -18.65
C TYR A 91 -16.29 -5.98 -18.20
N GLN A 92 -16.38 -4.69 -18.53
CA GLN A 92 -17.45 -3.80 -18.06
C GLN A 92 -18.82 -4.17 -18.63
N ASP A 93 -18.86 -4.75 -19.81
CA ASP A 93 -20.09 -5.17 -20.51
C ASP A 93 -20.61 -6.54 -20.03
N LEU A 94 -19.77 -7.32 -19.36
CA LEU A 94 -20.15 -8.58 -18.74
C LEU A 94 -20.76 -8.33 -17.34
N THR A 95 -21.66 -9.22 -16.94
CA THR A 95 -22.24 -9.26 -15.59
C THR A 95 -21.20 -9.72 -14.57
N ILE A 96 -21.55 -9.68 -13.28
CA ILE A 96 -20.73 -10.24 -12.20
C ILE A 96 -20.50 -11.74 -12.46
N THR A 97 -21.55 -12.50 -12.75
CA THR A 97 -21.47 -13.94 -13.02
C THR A 97 -20.55 -14.22 -14.21
N GLU A 98 -20.80 -13.56 -15.35
CA GLU A 98 -20.00 -13.76 -16.56
C GLU A 98 -18.52 -13.41 -16.39
N ASN A 99 -18.19 -12.37 -15.60
CA ASN A 99 -16.78 -12.07 -15.27
C ASN A 99 -16.14 -13.20 -14.48
N ILE A 100 -16.81 -13.71 -13.42
CA ILE A 100 -16.28 -14.79 -12.59
C ILE A 100 -16.10 -16.08 -13.42
N GLU A 101 -17.08 -16.44 -14.23
CA GLU A 101 -17.02 -17.62 -15.11
C GLU A 101 -15.91 -17.50 -16.16
N PHE A 102 -15.74 -16.30 -16.73
CA PHE A 102 -14.66 -16.03 -17.69
C PHE A 102 -13.28 -16.28 -17.06
N PHE A 103 -13.01 -15.67 -15.90
CA PHE A 103 -11.72 -15.87 -15.23
C PHE A 103 -11.54 -17.31 -14.73
N GLY A 104 -12.61 -17.95 -14.23
CA GLY A 104 -12.59 -19.38 -13.90
C GLY A 104 -12.16 -20.22 -15.11
N THR A 105 -12.77 -19.99 -16.26
CA THR A 105 -12.43 -20.71 -17.51
C THR A 105 -10.97 -20.49 -17.92
N VAL A 106 -10.49 -19.23 -17.86
CA VAL A 106 -9.09 -18.88 -18.22
C VAL A 106 -8.08 -19.63 -17.36
N PHE A 107 -8.36 -19.80 -16.08
CA PHE A 107 -7.47 -20.47 -15.13
C PHE A 107 -7.76 -21.98 -14.95
N GLY A 108 -8.77 -22.51 -15.64
CA GLY A 108 -9.16 -23.93 -15.51
C GLY A 108 -9.79 -24.26 -14.16
N SER A 109 -10.43 -23.28 -13.54
CA SER A 109 -11.16 -23.38 -12.27
C SER A 109 -12.62 -22.99 -12.50
N ASP A 110 -13.46 -23.25 -11.50
CA ASP A 110 -14.85 -22.82 -11.53
C ASP A 110 -15.30 -22.28 -10.16
N MET A 111 -16.49 -21.68 -10.14
CA MET A 111 -17.08 -21.12 -8.93
C MET A 111 -17.25 -22.16 -7.84
N SER A 112 -17.57 -23.42 -8.15
CA SER A 112 -17.80 -24.46 -7.16
C SER A 112 -16.53 -24.82 -6.38
N GLN A 113 -15.40 -24.81 -7.05
CA GLN A 113 -14.08 -25.09 -6.45
C GLN A 113 -13.58 -23.93 -5.58
N ALA A 114 -13.85 -22.70 -6.00
CA ALA A 114 -13.38 -21.50 -5.31
C ALA A 114 -14.38 -20.96 -4.28
N TYR A 115 -15.62 -21.47 -4.25
CA TYR A 115 -16.72 -20.86 -3.50
C TYR A 115 -16.38 -20.64 -2.02
N GLU A 116 -15.83 -21.64 -1.35
CA GLU A 116 -15.47 -21.50 0.07
C GLU A 116 -14.44 -20.38 0.30
N LEU A 117 -13.52 -20.17 -0.63
CA LEU A 117 -12.53 -19.09 -0.53
C LEU A 117 -13.15 -17.71 -0.76
N ILE A 118 -14.05 -17.57 -1.75
CA ILE A 118 -14.59 -16.26 -2.15
C ILE A 118 -15.98 -15.96 -1.57
N ARG A 119 -16.58 -16.90 -0.83
CA ARG A 119 -17.97 -16.81 -0.32
C ARG A 119 -18.26 -15.50 0.40
N ASP A 120 -17.42 -15.13 1.34
CA ASP A 120 -17.65 -13.94 2.18
C ASP A 120 -17.64 -12.62 1.40
N ILE A 121 -16.98 -12.61 0.24
CA ILE A 121 -17.00 -11.49 -0.70
C ILE A 121 -18.19 -11.62 -1.62
N TYR A 122 -18.40 -12.83 -2.20
CA TYR A 122 -19.38 -13.06 -3.23
C TYR A 122 -20.80 -12.81 -2.75
N VAL A 123 -21.17 -13.27 -1.56
CA VAL A 123 -22.52 -13.06 -0.97
C VAL A 123 -22.91 -11.58 -0.89
N GLN A 124 -21.94 -10.67 -0.82
CA GLN A 124 -22.20 -9.23 -0.76
C GLN A 124 -22.55 -8.63 -2.13
N ILE A 125 -22.13 -9.27 -3.21
CA ILE A 125 -22.39 -8.85 -4.59
C ILE A 125 -23.36 -9.78 -5.33
N GLU A 126 -23.62 -10.95 -4.80
CA GLU A 126 -24.55 -11.96 -5.36
C GLU A 126 -25.95 -11.42 -5.68
N PRO A 127 -26.59 -10.57 -4.82
CA PRO A 127 -27.89 -9.98 -5.14
C PRO A 127 -27.90 -9.16 -6.45
N PHE A 128 -26.72 -8.82 -6.96
CA PHE A 128 -26.52 -8.03 -8.18
C PHE A 128 -25.82 -8.82 -9.29
N LYS A 129 -25.77 -10.14 -9.19
CA LYS A 129 -24.99 -11.05 -10.05
C LYS A 129 -25.24 -10.86 -11.56
N ASP A 130 -26.46 -10.48 -11.93
CA ASP A 130 -26.85 -10.24 -13.32
C ASP A 130 -26.63 -8.77 -13.78
N ARG A 131 -26.07 -7.91 -12.90
CA ARG A 131 -25.73 -6.53 -13.24
C ARG A 131 -24.37 -6.48 -13.93
N ARG A 132 -24.29 -5.67 -15.02
CA ARG A 132 -23.03 -5.43 -15.73
C ARG A 132 -22.00 -4.77 -14.82
N ALA A 133 -20.75 -5.20 -14.92
CA ALA A 133 -19.65 -4.70 -14.08
C ALA A 133 -19.43 -3.19 -14.23
N GLY A 134 -19.68 -2.61 -15.43
CA GLY A 134 -19.62 -1.17 -15.64
C GLY A 134 -20.58 -0.35 -14.78
N ALA A 135 -21.75 -0.93 -14.43
CA ALA A 135 -22.81 -0.29 -13.64
C ALA A 135 -22.69 -0.51 -12.10
N LEU A 136 -21.62 -1.15 -11.64
CA LEU A 136 -21.35 -1.38 -10.22
C LEU A 136 -20.75 -0.13 -9.56
N SER A 137 -21.00 0.02 -8.24
CA SER A 137 -20.26 0.99 -7.42
C SER A 137 -18.77 0.66 -7.33
N GLY A 138 -17.95 1.63 -6.90
CA GLY A 138 -16.50 1.39 -6.71
C GLY A 138 -16.22 0.20 -5.80
N GLY A 139 -16.82 0.15 -4.62
CA GLY A 139 -16.63 -0.97 -3.68
C GLY A 139 -17.11 -2.32 -4.23
N MET A 140 -18.22 -2.35 -4.99
CA MET A 140 -18.66 -3.59 -5.66
C MET A 140 -17.69 -4.03 -6.77
N LYS A 141 -17.12 -3.10 -7.51
CA LYS A 141 -16.09 -3.39 -8.51
C LYS A 141 -14.85 -4.01 -7.88
N GLN A 142 -14.42 -3.51 -6.73
CA GLN A 142 -13.28 -4.05 -5.99
C GLN A 142 -13.57 -5.46 -5.46
N LYS A 143 -14.77 -5.69 -4.91
CA LYS A 143 -15.20 -7.02 -4.48
C LYS A 143 -15.22 -8.02 -5.63
N LEU A 144 -15.75 -7.64 -6.79
CA LEU A 144 -15.76 -8.47 -7.99
C LEU A 144 -14.32 -8.76 -8.47
N ALA A 145 -13.46 -7.73 -8.51
CA ALA A 145 -12.07 -7.91 -8.93
C ALA A 145 -11.30 -8.86 -8.00
N LEU A 146 -11.55 -8.77 -6.70
CA LEU A 146 -10.96 -9.69 -5.72
C LEU A 146 -11.48 -11.12 -5.89
N CYS A 147 -12.79 -11.34 -6.13
CA CYS A 147 -13.34 -12.65 -6.46
C CYS A 147 -12.65 -13.26 -7.70
N CYS A 148 -12.51 -12.48 -8.77
CA CYS A 148 -11.85 -12.93 -10.00
C CYS A 148 -10.36 -13.24 -9.79
N ALA A 149 -9.65 -12.48 -8.94
CA ALA A 149 -8.26 -12.72 -8.62
C ALA A 149 -8.05 -13.97 -7.75
N LEU A 150 -9.08 -14.40 -7.01
CA LEU A 150 -9.04 -15.55 -6.12
C LEU A 150 -9.65 -16.82 -6.71
N ILE A 151 -10.31 -16.76 -7.89
CA ILE A 151 -11.10 -17.87 -8.45
C ILE A 151 -10.29 -19.16 -8.68
N HIS A 152 -9.01 -19.06 -8.91
CA HIS A 152 -8.10 -20.18 -9.13
C HIS A 152 -7.28 -20.57 -7.89
N GLN A 153 -7.66 -20.07 -6.70
CA GLN A 153 -7.04 -20.37 -5.40
C GLN A 153 -5.51 -20.15 -5.40
N PRO A 154 -5.06 -18.91 -5.64
CA PRO A 154 -3.64 -18.60 -5.77
C PRO A 154 -2.88 -18.80 -4.45
N ASP A 155 -1.58 -19.09 -4.53
CA ASP A 155 -0.67 -19.17 -3.38
C ASP A 155 -0.25 -17.78 -2.86
N ILE A 156 -0.33 -16.76 -3.71
CA ILE A 156 0.00 -15.36 -3.38
C ILE A 156 -0.91 -14.40 -4.13
N LEU A 157 -1.25 -13.28 -3.50
CA LEU A 157 -2.11 -12.23 -4.07
C LEU A 157 -1.37 -10.91 -4.17
N PHE A 158 -1.32 -10.33 -5.37
CA PHE A 158 -0.81 -8.99 -5.62
C PHE A 158 -1.97 -8.00 -5.80
N LEU A 159 -1.98 -6.93 -5.03
CA LEU A 159 -3.01 -5.90 -5.03
C LEU A 159 -2.36 -4.54 -5.28
N ASP A 160 -2.60 -3.97 -6.45
CA ASP A 160 -2.04 -2.68 -6.84
C ASP A 160 -3.06 -1.57 -6.58
N GLU A 161 -2.89 -0.84 -5.48
CA GLU A 161 -3.78 0.25 -5.04
C GLU A 161 -5.27 -0.14 -4.98
N PRO A 162 -5.63 -1.25 -4.33
CA PRO A 162 -6.96 -1.85 -4.42
C PRO A 162 -8.09 -0.97 -3.88
N THR A 163 -7.78 0.05 -3.09
CA THR A 163 -8.75 0.92 -2.42
C THR A 163 -8.79 2.34 -2.97
N THR A 164 -7.99 2.64 -4.00
CA THR A 164 -7.96 3.96 -4.63
C THR A 164 -9.29 4.26 -5.30
N GLY A 165 -9.86 5.44 -4.99
CA GLY A 165 -11.17 5.86 -5.51
C GLY A 165 -12.38 5.18 -4.87
N VAL A 166 -12.19 4.50 -3.73
CA VAL A 166 -13.25 3.84 -2.96
C VAL A 166 -13.57 4.67 -1.72
N ASP A 167 -14.85 4.73 -1.33
CA ASP A 167 -15.28 5.42 -0.12
C ASP A 167 -14.72 4.78 1.15
N ALA A 168 -14.69 5.55 2.25
CA ALA A 168 -14.05 5.12 3.50
C ALA A 168 -14.67 3.85 4.12
N VAL A 169 -15.97 3.62 3.95
CA VAL A 169 -16.65 2.43 4.48
C VAL A 169 -16.26 1.20 3.68
N SER A 170 -16.39 1.26 2.36
CA SER A 170 -15.99 0.18 1.46
C SER A 170 -14.49 -0.13 1.55
N ARG A 171 -13.63 0.90 1.79
CA ARG A 171 -12.19 0.71 2.03
C ARG A 171 -11.94 -0.10 3.30
N ARG A 172 -12.61 0.23 4.40
CA ARG A 172 -12.50 -0.55 5.66
C ARG A 172 -12.92 -1.99 5.46
N GLU A 173 -14.09 -2.21 4.84
CA GLU A 173 -14.59 -3.56 4.55
C GLU A 173 -13.60 -4.38 3.71
N PHE A 174 -12.96 -3.75 2.72
CA PHE A 174 -11.96 -4.39 1.88
C PHE A 174 -10.74 -4.86 2.70
N TRP A 175 -10.21 -4.01 3.58
CA TRP A 175 -9.12 -4.38 4.47
C TRP A 175 -9.50 -5.46 5.47
N ASP A 176 -10.74 -5.44 5.99
CA ASP A 176 -11.25 -6.50 6.88
C ASP A 176 -11.34 -7.85 6.15
N MET A 177 -11.61 -7.86 4.84
CA MET A 177 -11.51 -9.07 4.02
C MET A 177 -10.06 -9.55 3.87
N LEU A 178 -9.10 -8.65 3.63
CA LEU A 178 -7.68 -9.03 3.54
C LEU A 178 -7.17 -9.65 4.85
N ASP A 179 -7.58 -9.11 6.01
CA ASP A 179 -7.20 -9.71 7.31
C ASP A 179 -7.69 -11.15 7.46
N ARG A 180 -8.87 -11.48 6.94
CA ARG A 180 -9.37 -12.85 6.94
C ARG A 180 -8.52 -13.77 6.06
N TYR A 181 -8.14 -13.33 4.86
CA TYR A 181 -7.26 -14.10 3.98
C TYR A 181 -5.87 -14.28 4.60
N LYS A 182 -5.36 -13.26 5.27
CA LYS A 182 -4.13 -13.38 6.07
C LYS A 182 -4.25 -14.45 7.15
N ALA A 183 -5.34 -14.46 7.90
CA ALA A 183 -5.61 -15.47 8.94
C ALA A 183 -5.71 -16.90 8.36
N MET A 184 -6.09 -17.04 7.08
CA MET A 184 -6.08 -18.31 6.34
C MET A 184 -4.68 -18.70 5.83
N GLY A 185 -3.66 -17.85 6.01
CA GLY A 185 -2.29 -18.09 5.59
C GLY A 185 -1.96 -17.67 4.17
N LEU A 186 -2.85 -16.92 3.48
CA LEU A 186 -2.57 -16.40 2.15
C LEU A 186 -1.51 -15.29 2.23
N THR A 187 -0.46 -15.41 1.43
CA THR A 187 0.53 -14.35 1.27
C THR A 187 -0.05 -13.22 0.42
N MET A 188 0.10 -11.97 0.85
CA MET A 188 -0.41 -10.82 0.11
C MET A 188 0.63 -9.71 0.01
N PHE A 189 0.76 -9.13 -1.19
CA PHE A 189 1.59 -7.96 -1.46
C PHE A 189 0.69 -6.82 -1.96
N VAL A 190 0.56 -5.78 -1.16
CA VAL A 190 -0.38 -4.68 -1.41
C VAL A 190 0.39 -3.39 -1.61
N SER A 191 0.15 -2.68 -2.72
CA SER A 191 0.61 -1.30 -2.85
C SER A 191 -0.49 -0.32 -2.44
N THR A 192 -0.13 0.79 -1.81
CA THR A 192 -1.07 1.86 -1.48
C THR A 192 -0.36 3.21 -1.33
N PRO A 193 -0.99 4.33 -1.74
CA PRO A 193 -0.52 5.67 -1.38
C PRO A 193 -0.98 6.10 0.02
N TYR A 194 -1.91 5.37 0.66
CA TYR A 194 -2.51 5.73 1.93
C TYR A 194 -1.69 5.21 3.12
N MET A 195 -1.13 6.12 3.91
CA MET A 195 -0.27 5.78 5.04
C MET A 195 -1.03 5.12 6.21
N ASP A 196 -2.31 5.44 6.38
CA ASP A 196 -3.17 4.83 7.40
C ASP A 196 -3.38 3.33 7.18
N GLU A 197 -3.32 2.86 5.93
CA GLU A 197 -3.43 1.45 5.57
C GLU A 197 -2.19 0.62 5.97
N ALA A 198 -1.04 1.26 6.12
CA ALA A 198 0.20 0.61 6.52
C ALA A 198 0.07 -0.14 7.87
N SER A 199 -0.73 0.39 8.79
CA SER A 199 -0.97 -0.22 10.11
C SER A 199 -1.67 -1.59 10.05
N ARG A 200 -2.28 -1.94 8.91
CA ARG A 200 -2.95 -3.23 8.68
C ARG A 200 -1.97 -4.32 8.20
N CYS A 201 -0.77 -3.92 7.78
CA CYS A 201 0.25 -4.84 7.26
C CYS A 201 1.13 -5.42 8.38
N ASP A 202 1.69 -6.61 8.16
CA ASP A 202 2.68 -7.21 9.06
C ASP A 202 4.05 -6.56 8.91
N GLN A 203 4.41 -6.24 7.67
CA GLN A 203 5.59 -5.45 7.30
C GLN A 203 5.23 -4.42 6.24
N VAL A 204 5.94 -3.32 6.24
CA VAL A 204 5.80 -2.27 5.23
C VAL A 204 7.16 -1.84 4.70
N ALA A 205 7.19 -1.52 3.41
CA ALA A 205 8.31 -0.85 2.77
C ALA A 205 7.87 0.54 2.32
N PHE A 206 8.62 1.56 2.67
CA PHE A 206 8.43 2.90 2.14
C PHE A 206 9.20 3.06 0.84
N LEU A 207 8.48 3.36 -0.23
CA LEU A 207 9.04 3.60 -1.57
C LEU A 207 8.88 5.07 -1.95
N LYS A 208 9.97 5.72 -2.35
CA LYS A 208 9.97 7.09 -2.88
C LYS A 208 10.95 7.18 -4.05
N THR A 209 10.52 7.76 -5.16
CA THR A 209 11.34 7.99 -6.37
C THR A 209 12.19 6.76 -6.76
N GLY A 210 11.54 5.59 -6.79
CA GLY A 210 12.17 4.33 -7.20
C GLY A 210 13.10 3.68 -6.17
N SER A 211 13.22 4.22 -4.96
CA SER A 211 14.11 3.68 -3.92
C SER A 211 13.36 3.33 -2.64
N ILE A 212 13.77 2.25 -1.98
CA ILE A 212 13.26 1.88 -0.65
C ILE A 212 13.93 2.76 0.40
N LEU A 213 13.14 3.46 1.20
CA LEU A 213 13.60 4.29 2.32
C LEU A 213 13.79 3.47 3.60
N ALA A 214 12.86 2.57 3.89
CA ALA A 214 12.88 1.68 5.05
C ALA A 214 11.98 0.47 4.83
N VAL A 215 12.28 -0.64 5.49
CA VAL A 215 11.44 -1.85 5.56
C VAL A 215 11.39 -2.30 7.01
N ASP A 216 10.19 -2.33 7.61
CA ASP A 216 10.01 -2.82 8.99
C ASP A 216 8.54 -3.13 9.28
N THR A 217 8.23 -3.59 10.49
CA THR A 217 6.86 -3.66 10.99
C THR A 217 6.31 -2.24 11.22
N PRO A 218 4.99 -2.01 11.11
CA PRO A 218 4.41 -0.69 11.37
C PRO A 218 4.75 -0.13 12.75
N GLY A 219 4.85 -1.00 13.75
CA GLY A 219 5.24 -0.61 15.11
C GLY A 219 6.69 -0.16 15.23
N ALA A 220 7.62 -0.87 14.56
CA ALA A 220 9.04 -0.56 14.56
C ALA A 220 9.39 0.66 13.70
N MET A 221 8.56 0.98 12.68
CA MET A 221 8.74 2.17 11.85
C MET A 221 8.84 3.46 12.68
N LYS A 222 8.15 3.57 13.82
CA LYS A 222 8.21 4.73 14.71
C LYS A 222 9.65 5.04 15.18
N ASN A 223 10.50 4.03 15.28
CA ASN A 223 11.90 4.19 15.72
C ASN A 223 12.77 4.94 14.70
N TYR A 224 12.31 5.04 13.44
CA TYR A 224 12.98 5.83 12.40
C TYR A 224 12.74 7.33 12.53
N PHE A 225 11.93 7.75 13.52
CA PHE A 225 11.68 9.14 13.85
C PHE A 225 12.24 9.45 15.26
N PRO A 226 13.53 9.76 15.42
CA PRO A 226 14.17 9.83 16.73
C PRO A 226 13.99 11.18 17.46
N LYS A 227 13.18 12.10 16.90
CA LYS A 227 13.04 13.46 17.42
C LYS A 227 11.75 13.68 18.19
N PRO A 228 11.72 14.60 19.19
CA PRO A 228 10.46 15.01 19.80
C PRO A 228 9.53 15.63 18.75
N LEU A 229 8.29 15.14 18.68
CA LEU A 229 7.27 15.60 17.77
C LEU A 229 6.13 16.28 18.52
N TRP A 230 5.63 17.37 17.95
CA TRP A 230 4.59 18.19 18.54
C TRP A 230 3.49 18.44 17.49
N SER A 231 2.23 18.43 17.93
CA SER A 231 1.08 18.86 17.15
C SER A 231 0.69 20.27 17.56
N LEU A 232 0.72 21.18 16.60
CA LEU A 232 0.34 22.59 16.77
C LEU A 232 -0.97 22.82 16.01
N LYS A 233 -2.01 23.33 16.69
CA LYS A 233 -3.29 23.69 16.08
C LYS A 233 -3.54 25.18 16.23
N SER A 234 -4.02 25.80 15.14
CA SER A 234 -4.50 27.19 15.10
C SER A 234 -5.58 27.33 14.04
N ALA A 235 -6.55 28.20 14.26
CA ALA A 235 -7.53 28.56 13.23
C ALA A 235 -6.85 29.13 11.96
N HIS A 236 -5.67 29.72 12.08
CA HIS A 236 -4.85 30.29 11.02
C HIS A 236 -3.65 29.41 10.68
N ARG A 237 -3.91 28.15 10.26
CA ARG A 237 -2.86 27.13 9.98
C ARG A 237 -1.80 27.62 8.98
N HIS A 238 -2.19 28.39 7.97
CA HIS A 238 -1.24 28.90 6.97
C HIS A 238 -0.25 29.89 7.59
N ASP A 239 -0.74 30.81 8.41
CA ASP A 239 0.11 31.78 9.12
C ASP A 239 1.03 31.08 10.12
N LEU A 240 0.53 30.03 10.77
CA LEU A 240 1.34 29.17 11.64
C LEU A 240 2.49 28.51 10.87
N LEU A 241 2.23 27.94 9.69
CA LEU A 241 3.28 27.35 8.86
C LEU A 241 4.34 28.37 8.44
N LEU A 242 3.91 29.56 7.99
CA LEU A 242 4.83 30.65 7.63
C LEU A 242 5.66 31.12 8.81
N ALA A 243 5.05 31.19 10.01
CA ALA A 243 5.77 31.59 11.23
C ALA A 243 6.81 30.54 11.66
N LEU A 244 6.58 29.25 11.35
CA LEU A 244 7.51 28.17 11.65
C LEU A 244 8.62 28.05 10.62
N GLU A 245 8.39 28.50 9.37
CA GLU A 245 9.40 28.48 8.31
C GLU A 245 10.62 29.34 8.66
N GLY A 246 11.80 28.74 8.59
CA GLY A 246 13.06 29.43 8.91
C GLY A 246 13.30 29.74 10.38
N MET A 247 12.40 29.33 11.29
CA MET A 247 12.56 29.54 12.74
C MET A 247 13.71 28.70 13.27
N SER A 248 14.66 29.33 13.94
CA SER A 248 15.78 28.68 14.62
C SER A 248 15.24 27.66 15.67
N GLY A 249 15.75 26.43 15.63
CA GLY A 249 15.35 25.38 16.55
C GLY A 249 14.33 24.39 16.02
N ILE A 250 13.66 24.68 14.89
CA ILE A 250 12.78 23.74 14.21
C ILE A 250 13.59 22.88 13.25
N HIS A 251 13.45 21.57 13.38
CA HIS A 251 14.04 20.61 12.45
C HIS A 251 13.17 20.49 11.19
N SER A 252 11.87 20.35 11.38
CA SER A 252 10.89 20.24 10.30
C SER A 252 9.50 20.62 10.79
N ALA A 253 8.67 21.13 9.88
CA ALA A 253 7.25 21.38 10.09
C ALA A 253 6.49 21.02 8.83
N TRP A 254 5.34 20.34 8.99
CA TRP A 254 4.47 19.97 7.85
C TRP A 254 3.00 19.96 8.29
N PRO A 255 2.07 20.24 7.34
CA PRO A 255 0.64 20.19 7.63
C PRO A 255 0.20 18.73 7.83
N PHE A 256 -0.64 18.50 8.84
CA PHE A 256 -1.22 17.20 9.15
C PHE A 256 -2.69 17.37 9.54
N GLY A 257 -3.60 17.08 8.62
CA GLY A 257 -5.03 17.34 8.83
C GLY A 257 -5.32 18.79 9.21
N GLU A 258 -5.87 19.04 10.41
CA GLU A 258 -6.15 20.37 10.94
C GLU A 258 -4.97 20.97 11.73
N SER A 259 -3.89 20.21 11.92
CA SER A 259 -2.72 20.61 12.69
C SER A 259 -1.49 20.82 11.81
N VAL A 260 -0.43 21.31 12.42
CA VAL A 260 0.94 21.30 11.91
C VAL A 260 1.76 20.43 12.85
N HIS A 261 2.41 19.39 12.30
CA HIS A 261 3.37 18.61 13.05
C HIS A 261 4.75 19.26 12.97
N VAL A 262 5.41 19.38 14.13
CA VAL A 262 6.68 20.08 14.27
C VAL A 262 7.68 19.19 14.99
N ALA A 263 8.80 18.91 14.36
CA ALA A 263 9.95 18.27 14.97
C ALA A 263 10.98 19.32 15.38
N LEU A 264 11.57 19.17 16.56
CA LEU A 264 12.56 20.09 17.09
C LEU A 264 13.98 19.58 16.87
N ASN A 265 14.92 20.52 16.74
CA ASN A 265 16.35 20.21 16.81
C ASN A 265 16.72 19.75 18.21
N GLU A 266 17.79 18.98 18.30
CA GLU A 266 18.31 18.47 19.57
C GLU A 266 18.65 19.63 20.53
N GLY A 267 18.24 19.49 21.80
CA GLY A 267 18.47 20.50 22.85
C GLY A 267 17.50 21.70 22.86
N ILE A 268 16.58 21.79 21.88
CA ILE A 268 15.58 22.87 21.84
C ILE A 268 14.31 22.43 22.59
N ARG A 269 13.76 23.35 23.37
CA ARG A 269 12.52 23.14 24.12
C ARG A 269 11.34 23.78 23.40
N MET A 270 10.17 23.13 23.43
CA MET A 270 8.95 23.69 22.85
C MET A 270 8.54 25.03 23.50
N ASP A 271 8.88 25.26 24.77
CA ASP A 271 8.61 26.54 25.43
C ASP A 271 9.32 27.73 24.76
N ASP A 272 10.53 27.50 24.21
CA ASP A 272 11.28 28.55 23.48
C ASP A 272 10.60 28.90 22.16
N ILE A 273 10.11 27.88 21.47
CA ILE A 273 9.33 28.04 20.21
C ILE A 273 7.99 28.74 20.51
N ARG A 274 7.30 28.32 21.56
CA ARG A 274 6.02 28.93 21.98
C ARG A 274 6.12 30.43 22.24
N MET A 275 7.24 30.89 22.80
CA MET A 275 7.47 32.33 23.04
C MET A 275 7.53 33.12 21.73
N SER A 276 8.08 32.54 20.67
CA SER A 276 8.17 33.14 19.35
C SER A 276 6.84 33.13 18.59
N LEU A 277 5.90 32.25 18.95
CA LEU A 277 4.58 32.09 18.32
C LEU A 277 3.46 32.86 19.03
N LYS A 278 3.77 33.81 19.93
CA LYS A 278 2.77 34.57 20.70
C LYS A 278 1.79 35.40 19.86
N THR A 279 2.16 35.69 18.63
CA THR A 279 1.31 36.42 17.67
C THR A 279 0.28 35.55 16.98
N VAL A 280 0.42 34.20 17.05
CA VAL A 280 -0.52 33.26 16.46
C VAL A 280 -1.70 33.06 17.42
N ALA A 281 -2.89 33.45 16.96
CA ALA A 281 -4.11 33.32 17.77
C ALA A 281 -4.52 31.84 17.92
N ASP A 282 -5.19 31.53 19.03
CA ASP A 282 -5.80 30.22 19.33
C ASP A 282 -4.84 29.04 19.17
N LEU A 283 -3.55 29.22 19.53
CA LEU A 283 -2.52 28.22 19.39
C LEU A 283 -2.61 27.16 20.50
N THR A 284 -2.86 25.92 20.13
CA THR A 284 -2.75 24.74 21.00
C THR A 284 -1.48 23.96 20.64
N ILE A 285 -0.73 23.52 21.62
CA ILE A 285 0.55 22.79 21.45
C ILE A 285 0.51 21.54 22.32
N GLU A 286 0.65 20.38 21.72
CA GLU A 286 0.61 19.08 22.41
C GLU A 286 1.77 18.19 21.93
N PRO A 287 2.48 17.50 22.85
CA PRO A 287 3.45 16.47 22.44
C PRO A 287 2.69 15.27 21.88
N ILE A 288 3.22 14.68 20.82
CA ILE A 288 2.63 13.50 20.18
C ILE A 288 3.70 12.45 19.90
N GLU A 289 3.27 11.19 19.78
CA GLU A 289 4.08 10.15 19.20
C GLU A 289 4.03 10.22 17.68
N PRO A 290 5.16 9.96 16.98
CA PRO A 290 5.16 9.93 15.52
C PRO A 290 4.29 8.79 14.99
N GLY A 291 3.45 9.11 14.01
CA GLY A 291 2.74 8.14 13.19
C GLY A 291 3.58 7.68 11.99
N ILE A 292 3.04 6.73 11.22
CA ILE A 292 3.70 6.23 10.00
C ILE A 292 3.91 7.34 8.97
N GLU A 293 2.97 8.27 8.87
CA GLU A 293 3.07 9.42 7.95
C GLU A 293 4.22 10.36 8.35
N ASP A 294 4.38 10.61 9.65
CA ASP A 294 5.48 11.43 10.16
C ASP A 294 6.85 10.81 9.86
N VAL A 295 6.96 9.48 10.04
CA VAL A 295 8.17 8.73 9.69
C VAL A 295 8.47 8.83 8.20
N PHE A 296 7.46 8.67 7.36
CA PHE A 296 7.62 8.81 5.91
C PHE A 296 8.06 10.22 5.53
N MET A 297 7.47 11.26 6.13
CA MET A 297 7.86 12.65 5.90
C MET A 297 9.32 12.91 6.29
N GLU A 298 9.77 12.37 7.43
CA GLU A 298 11.16 12.50 7.89
C GLU A 298 12.14 11.79 6.94
N LEU A 299 11.88 10.54 6.58
CA LEU A 299 12.75 9.75 5.68
C LEU A 299 12.74 10.27 4.25
N SER A 300 11.76 11.07 3.89
CA SER A 300 11.56 11.62 2.55
C SER A 300 12.26 12.94 2.30
N ARG A 301 12.95 13.50 3.28
CA ARG A 301 13.67 14.80 3.21
C ARG A 301 15.03 14.69 2.48
#